data_377759543880f0994ce6dca0ec3d78d9
#
_entry.id   377759543880f0994ce6dca0ec3d78d9
#
_cell.length_a   1.000
_cell.length_b   1.000
_cell.length_c   1.000
_cell.angle_alpha   90.00
_cell.angle_beta   90.00
_cell.angle_gamma   90.00
#
_symmetry.space_group_name_H-M   'P 1'
#
loop_
_entity.id
_entity.type
_entity.pdbx_description
1 polymer ?
#
loop_
_entity_poly.entity_id
_entity_poly.type
_entity_poly.pdbx_seq_one_letter_code
_entity_poly.pdbx_strand_id
1 'polypeptide(L)'
;GGGSNASGSIYHYLDTPGVRIVLGEAGGQGVESGRTAATINIGSAGILHGSRTLVMQDAEGRVIEPYSISAGLDYPGIGPLFAHLADTGRATVLPITDDEALRAAFELTRLEGIIPALESSHALALLPRCSFKSDDVVVLTVSGRGDKDIETYLKHKSRFTDV
;
A
#
# COMPACT_ATOMS: atom_id res chain seq x y z
N GLY A 1 3.44 -2.24 -4.53
CA GLY A 1 4.01 -2.37 -5.84
C GLY A 1 4.72 -1.10 -6.33
N GLY A 2 4.92 -0.96 -7.64
CA GLY A 2 5.66 0.17 -8.23
C GLY A 2 5.00 1.54 -8.08
N GLY A 3 3.72 1.62 -7.73
CA GLY A 3 3.04 2.86 -7.41
C GLY A 3 2.25 3.50 -8.57
N SER A 4 2.10 2.86 -9.72
CA SER A 4 1.42 3.45 -10.90
C SER A 4 0.01 3.96 -10.59
N ASN A 5 -0.79 3.19 -9.85
CA ASN A 5 -2.14 3.58 -9.46
C ASN A 5 -2.12 4.83 -8.57
N ALA A 6 -1.27 4.85 -7.56
CA ALA A 6 -1.10 6.00 -6.68
C ALA A 6 -0.61 7.23 -7.46
N SER A 7 0.30 7.07 -8.45
CA SER A 7 0.72 8.17 -9.32
C SER A 7 -0.47 8.82 -10.02
N GLY A 8 -1.33 8.02 -10.63
CA GLY A 8 -2.53 8.52 -11.31
C GLY A 8 -3.48 9.28 -10.38
N SER A 9 -3.58 8.82 -9.14
CA SER A 9 -4.48 9.42 -8.14
C SER A 9 -3.97 10.75 -7.59
N ILE A 10 -2.64 10.91 -7.43
CA ILE A 10 -2.07 12.06 -6.72
C ILE A 10 -1.41 13.09 -7.65
N TYR A 11 -1.20 12.78 -8.92
CA TYR A 11 -0.38 13.58 -9.84
C TYR A 11 -0.75 15.08 -9.84
N HIS A 12 -2.04 15.40 -9.89
CA HIS A 12 -2.51 16.79 -9.93
C HIS A 12 -2.38 17.52 -8.58
N TYR A 13 -2.04 16.82 -7.51
CA TYR A 13 -1.94 17.37 -6.15
C TYR A 13 -0.51 17.47 -5.64
N LEU A 14 0.48 17.06 -6.46
CA LEU A 14 1.88 17.01 -6.03
C LEU A 14 2.38 18.38 -5.55
N ASP A 15 2.04 19.44 -6.27
CA ASP A 15 2.45 20.83 -5.98
C ASP A 15 1.36 21.66 -5.29
N THR A 16 0.27 21.01 -4.83
CA THR A 16 -0.85 21.72 -4.20
C THR A 16 -0.60 21.86 -2.71
N PRO A 17 -0.35 23.09 -2.18
CA PRO A 17 -0.21 23.31 -0.76
C PRO A 17 -1.47 22.91 0.01
N GLY A 18 -1.29 22.33 1.19
CA GLY A 18 -2.40 21.92 2.07
C GLY A 18 -3.04 20.58 1.75
N VAL A 19 -2.78 19.99 0.59
CA VAL A 19 -3.17 18.60 0.32
C VAL A 19 -2.17 17.65 0.95
N ARG A 20 -2.63 16.89 1.93
CA ARG A 20 -1.86 15.82 2.57
C ARG A 20 -1.94 14.55 1.74
N ILE A 21 -0.81 13.93 1.43
CA ILE A 21 -0.72 12.67 0.69
C ILE A 21 -0.28 11.58 1.66
N VAL A 22 -1.09 10.54 1.78
CA VAL A 22 -0.78 9.36 2.61
C VAL A 22 -0.88 8.12 1.75
N LEU A 23 0.15 7.29 1.79
CA LEU A 23 0.29 6.08 0.98
C LEU A 23 0.41 4.85 1.88
N GLY A 24 -0.31 3.78 1.54
CA GLY A 24 -0.17 2.46 2.17
C GLY A 24 0.78 1.58 1.38
N GLU A 25 1.85 1.13 2.00
CA GLU A 25 2.75 0.13 1.45
C GLU A 25 2.41 -1.27 1.97
N ALA A 26 2.66 -2.31 1.18
CA ALA A 26 2.38 -3.68 1.58
C ALA A 26 3.37 -4.16 2.66
N GLY A 27 2.96 -4.05 3.91
CA GLY A 27 3.72 -4.50 5.08
C GLY A 27 3.75 -6.02 5.26
N GLY A 28 2.94 -6.77 4.49
CA GLY A 28 2.91 -8.23 4.53
C GLY A 28 2.58 -8.76 5.93
N GLN A 29 3.43 -9.61 6.45
CA GLN A 29 3.31 -10.16 7.81
C GLN A 29 3.96 -9.25 8.88
N GLY A 30 4.25 -8.02 8.53
CA GLY A 30 4.98 -7.04 9.33
C GLY A 30 6.38 -6.81 8.77
N VAL A 31 6.83 -5.56 8.80
CA VAL A 31 8.13 -5.16 8.23
C VAL A 31 9.29 -5.96 8.83
N GLU A 32 9.26 -6.18 10.15
CA GLU A 32 10.30 -6.91 10.88
C GLU A 32 10.28 -8.43 10.66
N SER A 33 9.22 -8.95 10.03
CA SER A 33 9.11 -10.41 9.80
C SER A 33 9.99 -10.92 8.65
N GLY A 34 10.54 -10.02 7.83
CA GLY A 34 11.21 -10.35 6.59
C GLY A 34 10.25 -10.77 5.46
N ARG A 35 8.95 -10.88 5.72
CA ARG A 35 7.88 -11.17 4.75
C ARG A 35 7.06 -9.91 4.50
N THR A 36 7.58 -9.04 3.68
CA THR A 36 7.04 -7.69 3.40
C THR A 36 7.39 -7.26 1.98
N ALA A 37 6.65 -6.33 1.43
CA ALA A 37 6.96 -5.61 0.19
C ALA A 37 7.01 -4.08 0.42
N ALA A 38 7.30 -3.66 1.66
CA ALA A 38 7.35 -2.26 2.06
C ALA A 38 8.68 -1.60 1.63
N THR A 39 8.87 -1.43 0.34
CA THR A 39 10.14 -0.99 -0.27
C THR A 39 10.60 0.38 0.23
N ILE A 40 9.72 1.33 0.46
CA ILE A 40 10.11 2.66 0.97
C ILE A 40 10.59 2.55 2.42
N ASN A 41 10.00 1.64 3.19
CA ASN A 41 10.35 1.47 4.60
C ASN A 41 11.67 0.73 4.83
N ILE A 42 12.02 -0.25 3.97
CA ILE A 42 13.19 -1.11 4.19
C ILE A 42 14.20 -1.14 3.04
N GLY A 43 13.85 -0.58 1.89
CA GLY A 43 14.72 -0.58 0.72
C GLY A 43 15.88 0.40 0.82
N SER A 44 16.86 0.21 -0.01
CA SER A 44 18.00 1.10 -0.18
C SER A 44 18.15 1.53 -1.63
N ALA A 45 18.95 2.57 -1.87
CA ALA A 45 19.16 3.08 -3.22
C ALA A 45 19.82 2.03 -4.12
N GLY A 46 19.17 1.73 -5.24
CA GLY A 46 19.64 0.72 -6.19
C GLY A 46 19.14 0.99 -7.61
N ILE A 47 19.42 0.07 -8.51
CA ILE A 47 18.94 0.10 -9.90
C ILE A 47 18.07 -1.12 -10.13
N LEU A 48 16.82 -0.88 -10.50
CA LEU A 48 15.88 -1.94 -10.86
C LEU A 48 15.21 -1.60 -12.19
N HIS A 49 15.23 -2.53 -13.14
CA HIS A 49 14.67 -2.35 -14.49
C HIS A 49 15.14 -1.04 -15.18
N GLY A 50 16.42 -0.69 -14.99
CA GLY A 50 17.03 0.50 -15.60
C GLY A 50 16.74 1.83 -14.90
N SER A 51 15.97 1.83 -13.80
CA SER A 51 15.67 3.02 -13.01
C SER A 51 16.45 3.02 -11.70
N ARG A 52 17.05 4.16 -11.35
CA ARG A 52 17.60 4.39 -10.01
C ARG A 52 16.44 4.75 -9.06
N THR A 53 16.27 3.94 -8.03
CA THR A 53 15.17 4.09 -7.06
C THR A 53 15.51 3.40 -5.75
N LEU A 54 14.51 3.23 -4.86
CA LEU A 54 14.63 2.35 -3.71
C LEU A 54 14.29 0.91 -4.14
N VAL A 55 15.08 -0.03 -3.69
CA VAL A 55 14.98 -1.46 -3.98
C VAL A 55 15.13 -2.25 -2.69
N MET A 56 14.33 -3.28 -2.51
CA MET A 56 14.55 -4.28 -1.47
C MET A 56 15.76 -5.12 -1.87
N GLN A 57 16.89 -4.88 -1.24
CA GLN A 57 18.15 -5.55 -1.54
C GLN A 57 18.98 -5.77 -0.28
N ASP A 58 19.83 -6.81 -0.34
CA ASP A 58 20.80 -7.11 0.71
C ASP A 58 22.05 -6.21 0.62
N ALA A 59 23.01 -6.44 1.52
CA ALA A 59 24.24 -5.67 1.58
C ALA A 59 25.12 -5.82 0.32
N GLU A 60 24.94 -6.90 -0.43
CA GLU A 60 25.62 -7.19 -1.69
C GLU A 60 24.86 -6.65 -2.92
N GLY A 61 23.71 -6.00 -2.72
CA GLY A 61 22.90 -5.43 -3.78
C GLY A 61 22.01 -6.46 -4.51
N ARG A 62 21.85 -7.66 -3.95
CA ARG A 62 20.97 -8.68 -4.53
C ARG A 62 19.53 -8.40 -4.08
N VAL A 63 18.59 -8.45 -5.02
CA VAL A 63 17.17 -8.22 -4.75
C VAL A 63 16.66 -9.26 -3.75
N ILE A 64 16.02 -8.77 -2.69
CA ILE A 64 15.29 -9.61 -1.71
C ILE A 64 13.91 -9.89 -2.27
N GLU A 65 13.45 -11.14 -2.16
CA GLU A 65 12.12 -11.55 -2.59
C GLU A 65 11.06 -10.81 -1.76
N PRO A 66 10.18 -10.04 -2.40
CA PRO A 66 9.10 -9.35 -1.71
C PRO A 66 8.02 -10.34 -1.28
N TYR A 67 7.14 -9.91 -0.38
CA TYR A 67 5.97 -10.68 0.00
C TYR A 67 4.77 -9.78 0.25
N SER A 68 3.64 -10.10 -0.36
CA SER A 68 2.34 -9.52 -0.08
C SER A 68 1.23 -10.54 -0.37
N ILE A 69 0.16 -10.51 0.42
CA ILE A 69 -1.08 -11.23 0.10
C ILE A 69 -1.71 -10.73 -1.21
N SER A 70 -1.40 -9.50 -1.58
CA SER A 70 -1.85 -8.86 -2.82
C SER A 70 -0.81 -9.03 -3.90
N ALA A 71 -1.14 -9.80 -4.94
CA ALA A 71 -0.23 -10.06 -6.06
C ALA A 71 0.23 -8.78 -6.78
N GLY A 72 -0.61 -7.76 -6.84
CA GLY A 72 -0.27 -6.48 -7.47
C GLY A 72 0.71 -5.62 -6.67
N LEU A 73 0.93 -5.95 -5.39
CA LEU A 73 1.87 -5.25 -4.50
C LEU A 73 3.14 -6.07 -4.22
N ASP A 74 3.21 -7.29 -4.69
CA ASP A 74 4.35 -8.20 -4.51
C ASP A 74 5.48 -7.84 -5.48
N TYR A 75 6.20 -6.75 -5.18
CA TYR A 75 7.24 -6.15 -6.03
C TYR A 75 8.35 -5.53 -5.19
N PRO A 76 9.65 -5.80 -5.52
CA PRO A 76 10.78 -5.42 -4.67
C PRO A 76 11.30 -4.00 -4.89
N GLY A 77 10.57 -3.16 -5.59
CA GLY A 77 10.99 -1.80 -5.91
C GLY A 77 9.83 -0.81 -5.89
N ILE A 78 10.15 0.45 -6.06
CA ILE A 78 9.19 1.55 -6.11
C ILE A 78 9.50 2.49 -7.27
N GLY A 79 8.51 3.14 -7.84
CA GLY A 79 8.73 4.17 -8.85
C GLY A 79 9.58 5.33 -8.31
N PRO A 80 10.51 5.90 -9.10
CA PRO A 80 11.37 7.00 -8.65
C PRO A 80 10.61 8.20 -8.08
N LEU A 81 9.40 8.46 -8.58
CA LEU A 81 8.52 9.50 -8.03
C LEU A 81 8.28 9.27 -6.53
N PHE A 82 7.93 8.06 -6.13
CA PHE A 82 7.59 7.77 -4.73
C PHE A 82 8.80 7.78 -3.82
N ALA A 83 9.96 7.33 -4.32
CA ALA A 83 11.22 7.49 -3.60
C ALA A 83 11.49 8.96 -3.31
N HIS A 84 11.29 9.84 -4.30
CA HIS A 84 11.44 11.29 -4.14
C HIS A 84 10.41 11.89 -3.18
N LEU A 85 9.13 11.51 -3.27
CA LEU A 85 8.08 12.02 -2.39
C LEU A 85 8.30 11.63 -0.92
N ALA A 86 8.83 10.44 -0.68
CA ALA A 86 9.21 9.99 0.65
C ALA A 86 10.43 10.75 1.18
N ASP A 87 11.48 10.86 0.38
CA ASP A 87 12.74 11.56 0.73
C ASP A 87 12.50 13.04 1.06
N THR A 88 11.64 13.70 0.30
CA THR A 88 11.28 15.12 0.52
C THR A 88 10.22 15.33 1.59
N GLY A 89 9.65 14.28 2.15
CA GLY A 89 8.55 14.36 3.11
C GLY A 89 7.23 14.88 2.50
N ARG A 90 7.11 14.89 1.15
CA ARG A 90 5.88 15.31 0.47
C ARG A 90 4.74 14.31 0.65
N ALA A 91 5.04 13.05 0.83
CA ALA A 91 4.08 12.00 1.14
C ALA A 91 4.49 11.27 2.43
N THR A 92 3.49 10.94 3.24
CA THR A 92 3.65 10.02 4.37
C THR A 92 3.39 8.60 3.87
N VAL A 93 4.32 7.68 4.13
CA VAL A 93 4.20 6.28 3.70
C VAL A 93 4.15 5.37 4.92
N LEU A 94 3.10 4.59 5.05
CA LEU A 94 2.87 3.70 6.17
C LEU A 94 2.81 2.24 5.69
N PRO A 95 3.54 1.32 6.32
CA PRO A 95 3.38 -0.10 6.05
C PRO A 95 2.05 -0.59 6.62
N ILE A 96 1.29 -1.30 5.80
CA ILE A 96 0.00 -1.90 6.14
C ILE A 96 0.15 -3.42 6.05
N THR A 97 -0.16 -4.11 7.12
CA THR A 97 -0.10 -5.57 7.15
C THR A 97 -1.23 -6.21 6.36
N ASP A 98 -1.04 -7.48 5.98
CA ASP A 98 -2.08 -8.28 5.31
C ASP A 98 -3.36 -8.34 6.15
N ASP A 99 -3.25 -8.45 7.46
CA ASP A 99 -4.38 -8.50 8.39
C ASP A 99 -5.15 -7.17 8.45
N GLU A 100 -4.44 -6.04 8.47
CA GLU A 100 -5.07 -4.70 8.41
C GLU A 100 -5.80 -4.51 7.09
N ALA A 101 -5.18 -4.88 5.97
CA ALA A 101 -5.79 -4.79 4.65
C ALA A 101 -7.05 -5.67 4.53
N LEU A 102 -6.98 -6.93 4.98
CA LEU A 102 -8.14 -7.83 4.99
C LEU A 102 -9.27 -7.30 5.87
N ARG A 103 -8.97 -6.83 7.08
CA ARG A 103 -9.98 -6.24 7.99
C ARG A 103 -10.69 -5.07 7.32
N ALA A 104 -9.96 -4.15 6.73
CA ALA A 104 -10.52 -3.01 6.02
C ALA A 104 -11.39 -3.42 4.82
N ALA A 105 -10.99 -4.48 4.10
CA ALA A 105 -11.77 -5.01 3.00
C ALA A 105 -13.11 -5.61 3.45
N PHE A 106 -13.10 -6.41 4.51
CA PHE A 106 -14.32 -6.99 5.08
C PHE A 106 -15.25 -5.91 5.63
N GLU A 107 -14.69 -4.88 6.26
CA GLU A 107 -15.46 -3.74 6.76
C GLU A 107 -16.13 -2.96 5.64
N LEU A 108 -15.41 -2.60 4.58
CA LEU A 108 -16.00 -1.95 3.41
C LEU A 108 -17.10 -2.81 2.79
N THR A 109 -16.85 -4.10 2.64
CA THR A 109 -17.84 -5.02 2.06
C THR A 109 -19.12 -5.07 2.90
N ARG A 110 -18.98 -5.09 4.22
CA ARG A 110 -20.12 -5.12 5.15
C ARG A 110 -20.91 -3.81 5.14
N LEU A 111 -20.21 -2.66 5.08
CA LEU A 111 -20.84 -1.34 5.20
C LEU A 111 -21.43 -0.85 3.88
N GLU A 112 -20.73 -1.09 2.77
CA GLU A 112 -21.03 -0.48 1.47
C GLU A 112 -21.43 -1.51 0.39
N GLY A 113 -21.32 -2.82 0.67
CA GLY A 113 -21.57 -3.86 -0.32
C GLY A 113 -20.52 -3.93 -1.45
N ILE A 114 -19.36 -3.31 -1.24
CA ILE A 114 -18.27 -3.27 -2.23
C ILE A 114 -17.18 -4.25 -1.81
N ILE A 115 -16.84 -5.20 -2.67
CA ILE A 115 -15.68 -6.08 -2.48
C ILE A 115 -14.48 -5.40 -3.16
N PRO A 116 -13.56 -4.79 -2.40
CA PRO A 116 -12.40 -4.10 -2.97
C PRO A 116 -11.36 -5.10 -3.48
N ALA A 117 -10.49 -4.66 -4.39
CA ALA A 117 -9.25 -5.37 -4.64
C ALA A 117 -8.35 -5.34 -3.40
N LEU A 118 -7.55 -6.38 -3.15
CA LEU A 118 -6.62 -6.42 -2.02
C LEU A 118 -5.61 -5.27 -2.05
N GLU A 119 -5.23 -4.84 -3.25
CA GLU A 119 -4.38 -3.65 -3.44
C GLU A 119 -5.00 -2.40 -2.80
N SER A 120 -6.27 -2.12 -3.12
CA SER A 120 -6.99 -0.95 -2.60
C SER A 120 -7.30 -1.06 -1.11
N SER A 121 -7.39 -2.27 -0.59
CA SER A 121 -7.62 -2.53 0.83
C SER A 121 -6.48 -2.01 1.71
N HIS A 122 -5.25 -1.93 1.19
CA HIS A 122 -4.13 -1.29 1.89
C HIS A 122 -4.35 0.21 2.07
N ALA A 123 -4.96 0.88 1.08
CA ALA A 123 -5.33 2.29 1.22
C ALA A 123 -6.49 2.49 2.22
N LEU A 124 -7.49 1.61 2.20
CA LEU A 124 -8.60 1.62 3.18
C LEU A 124 -8.09 1.47 4.62
N ALA A 125 -7.12 0.60 4.85
CA ALA A 125 -6.52 0.36 6.15
C ALA A 125 -5.74 1.57 6.71
N LEU A 126 -5.50 2.61 5.91
CA LEU A 126 -4.93 3.87 6.40
C LEU A 126 -5.92 4.71 7.19
N LEU A 127 -7.23 4.57 6.95
CA LEU A 127 -8.24 5.41 7.59
C LEU A 127 -8.14 5.40 9.12
N PRO A 128 -8.09 4.25 9.82
CA PRO A 128 -7.94 4.22 11.27
C PRO A 128 -6.54 4.63 11.76
N ARG A 129 -5.55 4.72 10.85
CA ARG A 129 -4.18 5.13 11.16
C ARG A 129 -3.96 6.64 11.02
N CYS A 130 -4.94 7.36 10.47
CA CYS A 130 -4.89 8.80 10.24
C CYS A 130 -5.81 9.54 11.19
N SER A 131 -5.41 10.77 11.55
CA SER A 131 -6.27 11.70 12.28
C SER A 131 -6.88 12.70 11.31
N PHE A 132 -8.19 12.91 11.44
CA PHE A 132 -8.96 13.82 10.61
C PHE A 132 -9.67 14.86 11.48
N LYS A 133 -9.86 16.05 10.91
CA LYS A 133 -10.73 17.08 11.47
C LYS A 133 -12.13 16.95 10.87
N SER A 134 -13.11 17.58 11.50
CA SER A 134 -14.52 17.52 11.04
C SER A 134 -14.75 18.17 9.67
N ASP A 135 -13.86 19.06 9.24
CA ASP A 135 -13.92 19.78 7.98
C ASP A 135 -12.94 19.25 6.91
N ASP A 136 -12.19 18.18 7.24
CA ASP A 136 -11.31 17.55 6.26
C ASP A 136 -12.13 16.83 5.17
N VAL A 137 -11.71 17.02 3.92
CA VAL A 137 -12.19 16.24 2.78
C VAL A 137 -11.19 15.14 2.51
N VAL A 138 -11.60 13.89 2.69
CA VAL A 138 -10.76 12.70 2.47
C VAL A 138 -11.15 12.03 1.16
N VAL A 139 -10.20 11.94 0.24
CA VAL A 139 -10.36 11.20 -1.01
C VAL A 139 -9.53 9.92 -0.94
N LEU A 140 -10.20 8.78 -1.06
CA LEU A 140 -9.57 7.48 -1.10
C LEU A 140 -9.88 6.80 -2.42
N THR A 141 -8.84 6.35 -3.12
CA THR A 141 -9.01 5.67 -4.41
C THR A 141 -9.24 4.19 -4.20
N VAL A 142 -10.47 3.74 -4.44
CA VAL A 142 -10.83 2.31 -4.49
C VAL A 142 -10.84 1.88 -5.94
N SER A 143 -9.67 1.51 -6.46
CA SER A 143 -9.48 1.06 -7.83
C SER A 143 -9.51 -0.47 -7.94
N GLY A 144 -9.68 -0.96 -9.16
CA GLY A 144 -9.75 -2.38 -9.42
C GLY A 144 -11.06 -2.99 -8.92
N ARG A 145 -11.03 -4.31 -8.73
CA ARG A 145 -12.20 -5.09 -8.32
C ARG A 145 -11.77 -6.30 -7.48
N GLY A 146 -12.56 -6.69 -6.49
CA GLY A 146 -12.21 -7.74 -5.55
C GLY A 146 -12.60 -9.15 -5.96
N ASP A 147 -13.36 -9.33 -7.03
CA ASP A 147 -13.77 -10.65 -7.51
C ASP A 147 -12.58 -11.54 -7.91
N LYS A 148 -11.47 -10.95 -8.36
CA LYS A 148 -10.21 -11.67 -8.60
C LYS A 148 -9.58 -12.26 -7.32
N ASP A 149 -9.94 -11.73 -6.15
CA ASP A 149 -9.35 -12.05 -4.84
C ASP A 149 -10.29 -12.90 -3.97
N ILE A 150 -11.42 -13.38 -4.52
CA ILE A 150 -12.44 -14.11 -3.77
C ILE A 150 -11.89 -15.34 -3.05
N GLU A 151 -11.00 -16.09 -3.66
CA GLU A 151 -10.38 -17.26 -3.01
C GLU A 151 -9.61 -16.85 -1.75
N THR A 152 -8.87 -15.75 -1.81
CA THR A 152 -8.14 -15.22 -0.67
C THR A 152 -9.11 -14.74 0.42
N TYR A 153 -10.17 -14.04 0.06
CA TYR A 153 -11.20 -13.61 1.01
C TYR A 153 -11.87 -14.79 1.69
N LEU A 154 -12.28 -15.81 0.94
CA LEU A 154 -12.91 -17.03 1.50
C LEU A 154 -11.98 -17.76 2.46
N LYS A 155 -10.69 -17.89 2.12
CA LYS A 155 -9.68 -18.51 2.98
C LYS A 155 -9.53 -17.80 4.34
N HIS A 156 -9.73 -16.49 4.39
CA HIS A 156 -9.57 -15.69 5.59
C HIS A 156 -10.89 -15.29 6.25
N LYS A 157 -12.04 -15.65 5.67
CA LYS A 157 -13.36 -15.22 6.12
C LYS A 157 -13.61 -15.45 7.61
N SER A 158 -13.30 -16.63 8.12
CA SER A 158 -13.54 -17.00 9.53
C SER A 158 -12.84 -16.09 10.56
N ARG A 159 -11.79 -15.38 10.14
CA ARG A 159 -11.04 -14.47 11.02
C ARG A 159 -11.70 -13.09 11.18
N PHE A 160 -12.65 -12.73 10.31
CA PHE A 160 -13.21 -11.39 10.20
C PHE A 160 -14.74 -11.34 10.16
N THR A 161 -15.44 -12.48 10.32
CA THR A 161 -16.91 -12.55 10.27
C THR A 161 -17.58 -12.34 11.62
N ASP A 162 -16.83 -12.31 12.71
CA ASP A 162 -17.36 -12.08 14.08
C ASP A 162 -17.20 -10.62 14.54
N VAL A 163 -17.09 -9.69 13.58
CA VAL A 163 -16.97 -8.25 13.82
C VAL A 163 -18.26 -7.52 13.47
#